data_059b629ddd60d55bb47bb7f75f5ee9be
#
_entry.id   059b629ddd60d55bb47bb7f75f5ee9be
#
_cell.length_a   1.000
_cell.length_b   1.000
_cell.length_c   1.000
_cell.angle_alpha   90.00
_cell.angle_beta   90.00
_cell.angle_gamma   90.00
#
_symmetry.space_group_name_H-M   'P 1'
#
loop_
_entity.id
_entity.type
_entity.pdbx_description
1 polymer ?
#
loop_
_entity_poly.entity_id
_entity_poly.type
_entity_poly.pdbx_seq_one_letter_code
_entity_poly.pdbx_strand_id
1 'polypeptide(L)'
;KSASRKSPAKPSHDEIAAWSDHYFLKTKETVERFGDREVTYAVFMRRPVICAPKLMVEWLEATAAKRRVEFGIKLNYDEGQWVGAGEPLIYISGSFFHLVDLETFYLQKLGAACVAANNVFTMCVELPDVSFLAMDARHCTGTEMADMMAYAASVGSKAAQNQVGAKGFVGNATRATANYCLLYTSD
;
A
#
# COMPACT_ATOMS: atom_id res chain seq x y z
N LYS A 1 4.30 -37.34 -5.47
CA LYS A 1 3.87 -36.66 -4.20
C LYS A 1 4.12 -35.18 -4.38
N SER A 2 3.07 -34.44 -4.73
CA SER A 2 3.08 -32.98 -4.87
C SER A 2 3.17 -32.35 -3.47
N ALA A 3 4.28 -31.68 -3.17
CA ALA A 3 4.38 -30.87 -1.97
C ALA A 3 3.57 -29.60 -2.19
N SER A 4 2.45 -29.49 -1.52
CA SER A 4 1.66 -28.25 -1.42
C SER A 4 2.53 -27.16 -0.84
N ARG A 5 2.98 -26.20 -1.66
CA ARG A 5 3.60 -24.96 -1.18
C ARG A 5 2.51 -24.15 -0.48
N LYS A 6 2.59 -24.08 0.83
CA LYS A 6 1.78 -23.16 1.63
C LYS A 6 2.13 -21.74 1.18
N SER A 7 1.11 -20.97 0.84
CA SER A 7 1.21 -19.51 0.68
C SER A 7 1.89 -18.92 1.93
N PRO A 8 2.75 -17.89 1.81
CA PRO A 8 3.33 -17.26 2.99
C PRO A 8 2.22 -16.83 3.94
N ALA A 9 2.28 -17.34 5.17
CA ALA A 9 1.29 -17.02 6.19
C ALA A 9 1.29 -15.51 6.46
N LYS A 10 0.11 -14.91 6.56
CA LYS A 10 -0.01 -13.52 7.04
C LYS A 10 0.64 -13.42 8.42
N PRO A 11 1.38 -12.32 8.72
CA PRO A 11 2.14 -12.17 9.97
C PRO A 11 1.31 -12.50 11.21
N SER A 12 1.85 -13.31 12.11
CA SER A 12 1.30 -13.53 13.44
C SER A 12 1.50 -12.28 14.32
N HIS A 13 0.87 -12.19 15.48
CA HIS A 13 1.06 -11.05 16.40
C HIS A 13 2.55 -10.88 16.78
N ASP A 14 3.28 -12.00 16.87
CA ASP A 14 4.73 -12.03 17.17
C ASP A 14 5.58 -11.50 16.02
N GLU A 15 5.13 -11.70 14.76
CA GLU A 15 5.83 -11.19 13.58
C GLU A 15 5.72 -9.66 13.47
N ILE A 16 4.61 -9.04 13.87
CA ILE A 16 4.50 -7.56 13.91
C ILE A 16 5.55 -7.00 14.86
N ALA A 17 5.64 -7.53 16.08
CA ALA A 17 6.63 -7.08 17.06
C ALA A 17 8.08 -7.28 16.57
N ALA A 18 8.36 -8.37 15.85
CA ALA A 18 9.70 -8.65 15.32
C ALA A 18 10.17 -7.66 14.24
N TRP A 19 9.25 -7.04 13.52
CA TRP A 19 9.56 -6.13 12.40
C TRP A 19 9.15 -4.67 12.64
N SER A 20 8.56 -4.35 13.79
CA SER A 20 8.31 -2.98 14.21
C SER A 20 9.59 -2.32 14.71
N ASP A 21 9.73 -1.02 14.45
CA ASP A 21 10.84 -0.26 15.00
C ASP A 21 10.87 -0.34 16.53
N HIS A 22 12.04 -0.55 17.10
CA HIS A 22 12.20 -0.84 18.52
C HIS A 22 11.61 0.22 19.45
N TYR A 23 11.65 1.48 19.08
CA TYR A 23 11.09 2.56 19.90
C TYR A 23 9.56 2.51 19.98
N PHE A 24 8.86 1.96 18.99
CA PHE A 24 7.42 1.74 19.06
C PHE A 24 7.05 0.67 20.09
N LEU A 25 7.87 -0.38 20.22
CA LEU A 25 7.67 -1.40 21.24
C LEU A 25 7.83 -0.82 22.65
N LYS A 26 8.83 0.05 22.87
CA LYS A 26 8.99 0.79 24.13
C LYS A 26 7.83 1.74 24.41
N THR A 27 7.32 2.39 23.38
CA THR A 27 6.14 3.26 23.51
C THR A 27 4.92 2.42 23.91
N LYS A 28 4.75 1.23 23.33
CA LYS A 28 3.66 0.32 23.68
C LYS A 28 3.71 -0.12 25.14
N GLU A 29 4.90 -0.48 25.66
CA GLU A 29 5.11 -0.78 27.08
C GLU A 29 4.74 0.43 27.98
N THR A 30 5.05 1.64 27.52
CA THR A 30 4.69 2.88 28.24
C THR A 30 3.17 3.08 28.28
N VAL A 31 2.49 2.88 27.14
CA VAL A 31 1.03 2.97 27.05
C VAL A 31 0.36 1.92 27.94
N GLU A 32 0.88 0.69 27.96
CA GLU A 32 0.38 -0.37 28.83
C GLU A 32 0.49 -0.01 30.31
N ARG A 33 1.59 0.63 30.71
CA ARG A 33 1.83 1.03 32.09
C ARG A 33 1.03 2.24 32.55
N PHE A 34 0.83 3.24 31.68
CA PHE A 34 0.23 4.54 32.03
C PHE A 34 -1.20 4.72 31.55
N GLY A 35 -1.74 3.75 30.84
CA GLY A 35 -3.10 3.72 30.31
C GLY A 35 -3.17 4.08 28.83
N ASP A 36 -4.06 3.40 28.14
CA ASP A 36 -4.34 3.59 26.73
C ASP A 36 -5.12 4.88 26.48
N ARG A 37 -4.96 5.42 25.29
CA ARG A 37 -5.69 6.63 24.81
C ARG A 37 -6.05 6.47 23.35
N GLU A 38 -7.11 7.12 22.94
CA GLU A 38 -7.44 7.30 21.53
C GLU A 38 -6.50 8.32 20.90
N VAL A 39 -5.95 7.98 19.74
CA VAL A 39 -5.06 8.85 18.96
C VAL A 39 -5.50 8.89 17.51
N THR A 40 -5.08 9.93 16.79
CA THR A 40 -5.24 10.04 15.34
C THR A 40 -3.90 10.33 14.70
N TYR A 41 -3.45 9.44 13.83
CA TYR A 41 -2.29 9.64 12.98
C TYR A 41 -2.69 10.33 11.69
N ALA A 42 -1.94 11.36 11.29
CA ALA A 42 -2.01 11.95 9.96
C ALA A 42 -0.82 11.45 9.15
N VAL A 43 -1.08 10.67 8.11
CA VAL A 43 -0.02 10.10 7.27
C VAL A 43 0.13 10.92 6.00
N PHE A 44 1.33 11.41 5.74
CA PHE A 44 1.65 12.25 4.60
C PHE A 44 2.99 11.86 3.96
N MET A 45 3.21 12.28 2.74
CA MET A 45 4.47 12.09 2.01
C MET A 45 5.28 13.38 1.98
N ARG A 46 6.61 13.26 2.02
CA ARG A 46 7.51 14.42 1.94
C ARG A 46 7.69 14.97 0.52
N ARG A 47 7.21 14.25 -0.47
CA ARG A 47 7.19 14.63 -1.89
C ARG A 47 5.80 14.38 -2.46
N PRO A 48 5.43 15.07 -3.55
CA PRO A 48 4.17 14.78 -4.23
C PRO A 48 4.13 13.33 -4.71
N VAL A 49 2.95 12.73 -4.66
CA VAL A 49 2.72 11.34 -5.08
C VAL A 49 1.34 11.17 -5.70
N ILE A 50 1.14 10.03 -6.35
CA ILE A 50 -0.19 9.52 -6.69
C ILE A 50 -0.70 8.67 -5.54
N CYS A 51 -1.92 8.92 -5.07
CA CYS A 51 -2.54 8.18 -3.97
C CYS A 51 -2.81 6.73 -4.38
N ALA A 52 -2.23 5.77 -3.65
CA ALA A 52 -2.38 4.33 -3.87
C ALA A 52 -2.56 3.60 -2.52
N PRO A 53 -3.72 3.76 -1.84
CA PRO A 53 -3.88 3.37 -0.45
C PRO A 53 -4.41 1.96 -0.23
N LYS A 54 -4.96 1.30 -1.26
CA LYS A 54 -5.77 0.07 -1.14
C LYS A 54 -5.10 -1.03 -0.32
N LEU A 55 -3.86 -1.42 -0.66
CA LEU A 55 -3.17 -2.52 0.01
C LEU A 55 -2.90 -2.23 1.49
N MET A 56 -2.63 -0.96 1.82
CA MET A 56 -2.44 -0.53 3.21
C MET A 56 -3.76 -0.56 3.98
N VAL A 57 -4.85 -0.07 3.40
CA VAL A 57 -6.18 -0.08 4.03
C VAL A 57 -6.64 -1.51 4.30
N GLU A 58 -6.57 -2.39 3.29
CA GLU A 58 -6.93 -3.81 3.43
C GLU A 58 -6.10 -4.50 4.53
N TRP A 59 -4.81 -4.17 4.62
CA TRP A 59 -3.94 -4.71 5.66
C TRP A 59 -4.32 -4.20 7.06
N LEU A 60 -4.64 -2.90 7.22
CA LEU A 60 -5.08 -2.31 8.49
C LEU A 60 -6.41 -2.91 8.95
N GLU A 61 -7.38 -3.05 8.06
CA GLU A 61 -8.68 -3.66 8.35
C GLU A 61 -8.53 -5.13 8.77
N ALA A 62 -7.71 -5.90 8.05
CA ALA A 62 -7.41 -7.29 8.41
C ALA A 62 -6.70 -7.39 9.76
N THR A 63 -5.84 -6.42 10.09
CA THR A 63 -5.12 -6.36 11.37
C THR A 63 -6.07 -5.97 12.51
N ALA A 64 -6.95 -4.99 12.29
CA ALA A 64 -7.99 -4.60 13.25
C ALA A 64 -8.90 -5.79 13.61
N ALA A 65 -9.40 -6.49 12.59
CA ALA A 65 -10.22 -7.69 12.78
C ALA A 65 -9.49 -8.79 13.56
N LYS A 66 -8.20 -9.02 13.26
CA LYS A 66 -7.37 -10.00 13.98
C LYS A 66 -7.14 -9.61 15.45
N ARG A 67 -6.97 -8.31 15.71
CA ARG A 67 -6.81 -7.75 17.08
C ARG A 67 -8.15 -7.58 17.80
N ARG A 68 -9.29 -7.77 17.13
CA ARG A 68 -10.64 -7.53 17.64
C ARG A 68 -10.83 -6.09 18.13
N VAL A 69 -10.32 -5.15 17.36
CA VAL A 69 -10.45 -3.69 17.58
C VAL A 69 -10.96 -3.02 16.32
N GLU A 70 -11.41 -1.78 16.47
CA GLU A 70 -11.81 -0.94 15.35
C GLU A 70 -10.80 0.18 15.16
N PHE A 71 -10.46 0.47 13.90
CA PHE A 71 -9.69 1.65 13.51
C PHE A 71 -10.57 2.55 12.65
N GLY A 72 -10.60 3.84 12.97
CA GLY A 72 -11.17 4.84 12.08
C GLY A 72 -10.20 5.13 10.95
N ILE A 73 -10.56 4.83 9.72
CA ILE A 73 -9.73 5.06 8.53
C ILE A 73 -10.44 6.08 7.65
N LYS A 74 -9.82 7.26 7.47
CA LYS A 74 -10.36 8.33 6.62
C LYS A 74 -9.36 8.69 5.53
N LEU A 75 -9.68 8.34 4.30
CA LEU A 75 -8.95 8.80 3.11
C LEU A 75 -9.32 10.25 2.81
N ASN A 76 -8.32 11.10 2.54
CA ASN A 76 -8.54 12.47 2.08
C ASN A 76 -8.49 12.59 0.56
N TYR A 77 -7.96 11.58 -0.11
CA TYR A 77 -7.80 11.52 -1.57
C TYR A 77 -8.25 10.17 -2.07
N ASP A 78 -8.89 10.16 -3.22
CA ASP A 78 -9.25 8.95 -3.92
C ASP A 78 -8.01 8.31 -4.55
N GLU A 79 -8.09 7.01 -4.82
CA GLU A 79 -7.05 6.28 -5.54
C GLU A 79 -6.79 6.90 -6.91
N GLY A 80 -5.53 7.14 -7.23
CA GLY A 80 -5.10 7.77 -8.47
C GLY A 80 -5.06 9.30 -8.44
N GLN A 81 -5.52 9.97 -7.38
CA GLN A 81 -5.39 11.41 -7.24
C GLN A 81 -3.95 11.82 -6.91
N TRP A 82 -3.55 12.95 -7.47
CA TRP A 82 -2.29 13.60 -7.12
C TRP A 82 -2.40 14.27 -5.75
N VAL A 83 -1.38 14.10 -4.92
CA VAL A 83 -1.31 14.63 -3.55
C VAL A 83 -0.03 15.44 -3.38
N GLY A 84 -0.14 16.66 -2.88
CA GLY A 84 0.99 17.55 -2.62
C GLY A 84 1.88 17.08 -1.47
N ALA A 85 3.12 17.57 -1.44
CA ALA A 85 4.06 17.28 -0.35
C ALA A 85 3.52 17.82 0.98
N GLY A 86 3.53 17.00 2.03
CA GLY A 86 3.06 17.37 3.36
C GLY A 86 1.54 17.34 3.54
N GLU A 87 0.77 17.08 2.50
CA GLU A 87 -0.68 16.92 2.61
C GLU A 87 -1.03 15.53 3.15
N PRO A 88 -1.88 15.45 4.19
CA PRO A 88 -2.29 14.15 4.74
C PRO A 88 -3.09 13.33 3.70
N LEU A 89 -2.57 12.17 3.33
CA LEU A 89 -3.29 11.22 2.48
C LEU A 89 -4.43 10.55 3.25
N ILE A 90 -4.17 10.23 4.51
CA ILE A 90 -5.05 9.42 5.33
C ILE A 90 -4.93 9.81 6.80
N TYR A 91 -6.05 9.75 7.50
CA TYR A 91 -6.10 9.75 8.96
C TYR A 91 -6.45 8.34 9.45
N ILE A 92 -5.71 7.88 10.48
CA ILE A 92 -5.92 6.59 11.13
C ILE A 92 -6.15 6.86 12.60
N SER A 93 -7.32 6.55 13.14
CA SER A 93 -7.67 6.76 14.54
C SER A 93 -8.00 5.46 15.26
N GLY A 94 -7.76 5.44 16.56
CA GLY A 94 -8.05 4.31 17.43
C GLY A 94 -7.15 4.25 18.67
N SER A 95 -7.21 3.13 19.38
CA SER A 95 -6.40 2.85 20.55
C SER A 95 -4.90 2.99 20.25
N PHE A 96 -4.19 3.82 21.02
CA PHE A 96 -2.75 4.02 20.86
C PHE A 96 -1.96 2.71 21.09
N PHE A 97 -2.39 1.93 22.06
CA PHE A 97 -1.80 0.61 22.33
C PHE A 97 -1.86 -0.33 21.13
N HIS A 98 -2.93 -0.26 20.33
CA HIS A 98 -3.13 -1.11 19.16
C HIS A 98 -2.60 -0.51 17.86
N LEU A 99 -2.31 0.79 17.79
CA LEU A 99 -1.81 1.45 16.58
C LEU A 99 -0.30 1.66 16.57
N VAL A 100 0.33 1.87 17.74
CA VAL A 100 1.71 2.34 17.83
C VAL A 100 2.73 1.37 17.21
N ASP A 101 2.52 0.07 17.31
CA ASP A 101 3.40 -0.96 16.75
C ASP A 101 3.12 -1.28 15.27
N LEU A 102 2.14 -0.61 14.67
CA LEU A 102 1.77 -0.80 13.27
C LEU A 102 2.38 0.23 12.32
N GLU A 103 3.00 1.30 12.87
CA GLU A 103 3.47 2.43 12.07
C GLU A 103 4.46 2.01 10.99
N THR A 104 5.44 1.19 11.30
CA THR A 104 6.40 0.67 10.33
C THR A 104 5.72 0.00 9.13
N PHE A 105 4.67 -0.78 9.38
CA PHE A 105 3.99 -1.55 8.34
C PHE A 105 3.09 -0.70 7.45
N TYR A 106 2.24 0.15 8.04
CA TYR A 106 1.35 0.95 7.21
C TYR A 106 2.11 2.01 6.41
N LEU A 107 3.24 2.53 6.94
CA LEU A 107 4.11 3.41 6.17
C LEU A 107 4.80 2.70 5.00
N GLN A 108 5.29 1.47 5.20
CA GLN A 108 5.87 0.65 4.12
C GLN A 108 4.85 0.41 2.99
N LYS A 109 3.65 -0.02 3.36
CA LYS A 109 2.61 -0.39 2.38
C LYS A 109 2.07 0.81 1.62
N LEU A 110 1.87 1.95 2.30
CA LEU A 110 1.40 3.18 1.66
C LEU A 110 2.51 3.86 0.86
N GLY A 111 3.67 4.07 1.49
CA GLY A 111 4.75 4.87 0.91
C GLY A 111 5.30 4.27 -0.37
N ALA A 112 5.63 2.98 -0.36
CA ALA A 112 6.17 2.29 -1.52
C ALA A 112 5.16 2.26 -2.69
N ALA A 113 3.88 1.98 -2.41
CA ALA A 113 2.84 1.96 -3.44
C ALA A 113 2.61 3.35 -4.06
N CYS A 114 2.53 4.41 -3.24
CA CYS A 114 2.35 5.78 -3.74
C CYS A 114 3.53 6.25 -4.59
N VAL A 115 4.77 5.96 -4.18
CA VAL A 115 5.98 6.32 -4.95
C VAL A 115 6.01 5.56 -6.28
N ALA A 116 5.75 4.27 -6.27
CA ALA A 116 5.72 3.45 -7.48
C ALA A 116 4.62 3.92 -8.45
N ALA A 117 3.41 4.20 -7.94
CA ALA A 117 2.32 4.75 -8.73
C ALA A 117 2.67 6.11 -9.35
N ASN A 118 3.33 6.99 -8.60
CA ASN A 118 3.78 8.28 -9.10
C ASN A 118 4.84 8.15 -10.21
N ASN A 119 5.79 7.23 -10.07
CA ASN A 119 6.78 6.98 -11.10
C ASN A 119 6.15 6.48 -12.41
N VAL A 120 5.19 5.57 -12.30
CA VAL A 120 4.42 5.08 -13.47
C VAL A 120 3.59 6.19 -14.09
N PHE A 121 2.89 6.99 -13.26
CA PHE A 121 2.14 8.15 -13.73
C PHE A 121 3.00 9.10 -14.53
N THR A 122 4.16 9.50 -13.98
CA THR A 122 5.10 10.41 -14.65
C THR A 122 5.57 9.83 -15.98
N MET A 123 5.95 8.55 -16.02
CA MET A 123 6.39 7.88 -17.25
C MET A 123 5.28 7.85 -18.31
N CYS A 124 4.04 7.57 -17.91
CA CYS A 124 2.91 7.53 -18.84
C CYS A 124 2.54 8.92 -19.36
N VAL A 125 2.65 9.96 -18.53
CA VAL A 125 2.41 11.36 -18.93
C VAL A 125 3.48 11.87 -19.90
N GLU A 126 4.75 11.52 -19.67
CA GLU A 126 5.86 11.90 -20.56
C GLU A 126 5.83 11.16 -21.89
N LEU A 127 5.29 9.95 -21.93
CA LEU A 127 5.21 9.10 -23.12
C LEU A 127 3.76 8.64 -23.39
N PRO A 128 2.83 9.55 -23.67
CA PRO A 128 1.39 9.23 -23.69
C PRO A 128 1.00 8.26 -24.81
N ASP A 129 1.73 8.23 -25.90
CA ASP A 129 1.47 7.36 -27.06
C ASP A 129 2.12 5.98 -26.95
N VAL A 130 2.87 5.73 -25.88
CA VAL A 130 3.57 4.44 -25.64
C VAL A 130 2.71 3.53 -24.77
N SER A 131 2.57 2.28 -25.20
CA SER A 131 2.01 1.22 -24.36
C SER A 131 3.13 0.49 -23.62
N PHE A 132 2.94 0.27 -22.31
CA PHE A 132 3.91 -0.37 -21.44
C PHE A 132 3.43 -1.74 -21.00
N LEU A 133 4.38 -2.66 -20.77
CA LEU A 133 4.14 -3.94 -20.13
C LEU A 133 4.94 -4.00 -18.83
N ALA A 134 4.28 -4.26 -17.71
CA ALA A 134 4.94 -4.39 -16.41
C ALA A 134 5.67 -5.73 -16.31
N MET A 135 7.00 -5.69 -16.37
CA MET A 135 7.90 -6.86 -16.36
C MET A 135 8.71 -6.95 -15.05
N ASP A 136 8.31 -6.21 -14.03
CA ASP A 136 9.03 -5.98 -12.78
C ASP A 136 9.05 -7.21 -11.85
N ALA A 137 8.12 -8.14 -11.96
CA ALA A 137 7.98 -9.27 -11.04
C ALA A 137 9.26 -10.08 -10.82
N ARG A 138 10.09 -10.23 -11.86
CA ARG A 138 11.39 -10.94 -11.78
C ARG A 138 12.47 -10.16 -11.03
N HIS A 139 12.27 -8.87 -10.80
CA HIS A 139 13.19 -7.96 -10.10
C HIS A 139 12.75 -7.63 -8.68
N CYS A 140 11.57 -8.11 -8.27
CA CYS A 140 11.03 -7.90 -6.94
C CYS A 140 11.60 -8.89 -5.92
N THR A 141 11.78 -8.43 -4.69
CA THR A 141 12.23 -9.26 -3.55
C THR A 141 11.08 -10.04 -2.94
N GLY A 142 10.38 -10.83 -3.74
CA GLY A 142 9.29 -11.70 -3.31
C GLY A 142 7.92 -11.27 -3.86
N THR A 143 6.93 -12.12 -3.59
CA THR A 143 5.60 -12.00 -4.17
C THR A 143 4.81 -10.81 -3.64
N GLU A 144 5.03 -10.39 -2.39
CA GLU A 144 4.36 -9.21 -1.81
C GLU A 144 4.80 -7.93 -2.53
N MET A 145 6.10 -7.78 -2.81
CA MET A 145 6.60 -6.63 -3.58
C MET A 145 6.10 -6.68 -5.02
N ALA A 146 6.06 -7.85 -5.65
CA ALA A 146 5.55 -7.99 -7.02
C ALA A 146 4.06 -7.63 -7.13
N ASP A 147 3.25 -8.01 -6.16
CA ASP A 147 1.83 -7.65 -6.07
C ASP A 147 1.65 -6.15 -5.89
N MET A 148 2.40 -5.55 -4.96
CA MET A 148 2.37 -4.11 -4.71
C MET A 148 2.80 -3.29 -5.93
N MET A 149 3.85 -3.71 -6.64
CA MET A 149 4.32 -3.02 -7.85
C MET A 149 3.29 -3.09 -8.98
N ALA A 150 2.66 -4.24 -9.19
CA ALA A 150 1.62 -4.41 -10.20
C ALA A 150 0.37 -3.56 -9.89
N TYR A 151 -0.05 -3.53 -8.63
CA TYR A 151 -1.12 -2.65 -8.16
C TYR A 151 -0.76 -1.18 -8.40
N ALA A 152 0.41 -0.73 -7.95
CA ALA A 152 0.86 0.65 -8.10
C ALA A 152 0.97 1.06 -9.58
N ALA A 153 1.46 0.16 -10.44
CA ALA A 153 1.53 0.39 -11.88
C ALA A 153 0.15 0.62 -12.49
N SER A 154 -0.86 -0.16 -12.08
CA SER A 154 -2.23 0.02 -12.56
C SER A 154 -2.83 1.36 -12.12
N VAL A 155 -2.60 1.78 -10.87
CA VAL A 155 -3.08 3.06 -10.33
C VAL A 155 -2.46 4.23 -11.06
N GLY A 156 -1.13 4.27 -11.19
CA GLY A 156 -0.42 5.35 -11.89
C GLY A 156 -0.78 5.43 -13.37
N SER A 157 -0.89 4.28 -14.04
CA SER A 157 -1.31 4.20 -15.44
C SER A 157 -2.72 4.75 -15.65
N LYS A 158 -3.68 4.33 -14.83
CA LYS A 158 -5.06 4.80 -14.91
C LYS A 158 -5.18 6.30 -14.63
N ALA A 159 -4.41 6.81 -13.67
CA ALA A 159 -4.34 8.25 -13.40
C ALA A 159 -3.86 9.03 -14.63
N ALA A 160 -2.81 8.57 -15.31
CA ALA A 160 -2.30 9.19 -16.54
C ALA A 160 -3.29 9.08 -17.71
N GLN A 161 -3.97 7.92 -17.86
CA GLN A 161 -5.03 7.76 -18.86
C GLN A 161 -6.14 8.79 -18.66
N ASN A 162 -6.59 8.98 -17.42
CA ASN A 162 -7.65 9.93 -17.08
C ASN A 162 -7.22 11.39 -17.29
N GLN A 163 -5.95 11.72 -17.04
CA GLN A 163 -5.47 13.10 -17.09
C GLN A 163 -5.07 13.56 -18.49
N VAL A 164 -4.37 12.73 -19.26
CA VAL A 164 -3.80 13.10 -20.57
C VAL A 164 -4.17 12.15 -21.71
N GLY A 165 -5.00 11.15 -21.47
CA GLY A 165 -5.36 10.15 -22.46
C GLY A 165 -4.22 9.19 -22.81
N ALA A 166 -3.25 8.99 -21.91
CA ALA A 166 -2.11 8.10 -22.16
C ALA A 166 -2.55 6.67 -22.44
N LYS A 167 -1.83 5.94 -23.29
CA LYS A 167 -2.05 4.49 -23.51
C LYS A 167 -1.73 3.69 -22.25
N GLY A 168 -0.66 4.05 -21.53
CA GLY A 168 -0.27 3.52 -20.25
C GLY A 168 0.11 2.03 -20.26
N PHE A 169 -0.02 1.38 -19.10
CA PHE A 169 0.28 -0.02 -18.95
C PHE A 169 -0.87 -0.90 -19.47
N VAL A 170 -0.55 -1.79 -20.39
CA VAL A 170 -1.50 -2.67 -21.08
C VAL A 170 -1.50 -4.11 -20.53
N GLY A 171 -0.61 -4.44 -19.61
CA GLY A 171 -0.56 -5.76 -18.98
C GLY A 171 0.55 -5.91 -17.96
N ASN A 172 0.45 -7.00 -17.19
CA ASN A 172 1.46 -7.48 -16.23
C ASN A 172 2.02 -8.83 -16.68
N ALA A 173 3.29 -9.07 -16.36
CA ALA A 173 3.99 -10.30 -16.77
C ALA A 173 3.55 -11.56 -16.02
N THR A 174 2.80 -11.44 -14.92
CA THR A 174 2.40 -12.59 -14.11
C THR A 174 0.89 -12.78 -14.10
N ARG A 175 0.47 -14.06 -14.11
CA ARG A 175 -0.95 -14.42 -14.01
C ARG A 175 -1.59 -13.98 -12.68
N ALA A 176 -0.82 -13.96 -11.61
CA ALA A 176 -1.30 -13.59 -10.27
C ALA A 176 -1.73 -12.11 -10.19
N THR A 177 -1.09 -11.23 -11.01
CA THR A 177 -1.33 -9.78 -11.00
C THR A 177 -2.11 -9.28 -12.23
N ALA A 178 -2.56 -10.19 -13.09
CA ALA A 178 -3.29 -9.86 -14.32
C ALA A 178 -4.60 -9.09 -14.05
N ASN A 179 -5.22 -9.32 -12.90
CA ASN A 179 -6.46 -8.66 -12.46
C ASN A 179 -6.31 -7.16 -12.17
N TYR A 180 -5.09 -6.66 -11.97
CA TYR A 180 -4.86 -5.21 -11.84
C TYR A 180 -4.90 -4.48 -13.18
N CYS A 181 -4.60 -5.15 -14.27
CA CYS A 181 -4.71 -4.60 -15.63
C CYS A 181 -6.06 -4.95 -16.22
N LEU A 182 -6.99 -4.00 -16.23
CA LEU A 182 -8.35 -4.14 -16.75
C LEU A 182 -8.45 -4.38 -18.27
N LEU A 183 -7.33 -4.53 -19.00
CA LEU A 183 -7.32 -4.78 -20.44
C LEU A 183 -7.35 -6.27 -20.81
N TYR A 184 -7.33 -7.17 -19.85
CA TYR A 184 -7.56 -8.61 -20.06
C TYR A 184 -8.93 -9.04 -19.54
N THR A 185 -9.98 -8.31 -19.89
CA THR A 185 -11.34 -8.81 -19.94
C THR A 185 -11.69 -9.03 -21.40
N SER A 186 -11.20 -10.08 -21.98
CA SER A 186 -11.79 -10.62 -23.20
C SER A 186 -11.89 -12.13 -23.03
N ASP A 187 -13.14 -12.56 -22.88
CA ASP A 187 -13.77 -13.81 -23.30
C ASP A 187 -13.11 -15.12 -22.84
#